data_d37138d2fcf5d8e9614bfce49e57cd0b
#
_entry.id   d37138d2fcf5d8e9614bfce49e57cd0b
#
_cell.length_a   1.000
_cell.length_b   1.000
_cell.length_c   1.000
_cell.angle_alpha   90.00
_cell.angle_beta   90.00
_cell.angle_gamma   90.00
#
_symmetry.space_group_name_H-M   'P 1'
#
loop_
_entity.id
_entity.type
_entity.pdbx_description
1 polymer ?
#
loop_
_entity_poly.entity_id
_entity_poly.type
_entity_poly.pdbx_seq_one_letter_code
_entity_poly.pdbx_strand_id
1 'polypeptide(L)'
;MMRWQVMIALAGVLCAARTCAAPLAAQGGPTIKVVNELTTKDAGAQESNLAEVIADAVRDTAGADIAFLAASAFNEVTIPKGTTTIDEVVKALAFKSDNIRIVRLKGSQVRQALERAVELYPQRRSAFLQVSGITVTVDANADPGKRIVAVKVGKNDLADGNIYSVAMPAPLADGALTYYKVWSKADIDRDHDPNLTLEEAVTRYLTSHTTIGEKGEDRIVFKK
;
A
#
# COMPACT_ATOMS: atom_id res chain seq x y z
N MET A 1 -41.81 -65.32 -61.98
CA MET A 1 -40.69 -65.20 -61.07
C MET A 1 -40.47 -63.74 -60.75
N MET A 2 -40.94 -63.27 -59.63
CA MET A 2 -40.96 -61.82 -59.31
C MET A 2 -40.18 -61.61 -58.02
N ARG A 3 -39.03 -60.91 -58.11
CA ARG A 3 -38.13 -60.61 -56.95
C ARG A 3 -38.58 -59.31 -56.30
N TRP A 4 -39.05 -59.40 -55.09
CA TRP A 4 -39.32 -58.20 -54.25
C TRP A 4 -38.04 -57.77 -53.59
N GLN A 5 -37.64 -56.57 -53.82
CA GLN A 5 -36.58 -55.85 -53.04
C GLN A 5 -37.24 -55.06 -51.93
N VAL A 6 -36.86 -55.40 -50.73
CA VAL A 6 -37.22 -54.64 -49.52
C VAL A 6 -36.21 -53.52 -49.33
N MET A 7 -36.66 -52.30 -49.46
CA MET A 7 -35.86 -51.06 -49.06
C MET A 7 -35.99 -50.86 -47.56
N ILE A 8 -34.87 -51.01 -46.85
CA ILE A 8 -34.79 -50.61 -45.44
C ILE A 8 -34.29 -49.12 -45.40
N ALA A 9 -35.19 -48.25 -44.98
CA ALA A 9 -34.85 -46.87 -44.72
C ALA A 9 -34.18 -46.73 -43.35
N LEU A 10 -32.87 -46.39 -43.32
CA LEU A 10 -32.17 -46.02 -42.09
C LEU A 10 -32.47 -44.57 -41.76
N ALA A 11 -33.27 -44.33 -40.71
CA ALA A 11 -33.44 -43.00 -40.13
C ALA A 11 -32.24 -42.70 -39.21
N GLY A 12 -31.33 -41.88 -39.70
CA GLY A 12 -30.22 -41.36 -38.88
C GLY A 12 -30.69 -40.29 -37.90
N VAL A 13 -30.69 -40.61 -36.62
CA VAL A 13 -30.90 -39.63 -35.54
C VAL A 13 -29.62 -38.85 -35.35
N LEU A 14 -29.61 -37.62 -35.84
CA LEU A 14 -28.51 -36.67 -35.58
C LEU A 14 -28.65 -36.14 -34.14
N CYS A 15 -27.91 -36.72 -33.19
CA CYS A 15 -27.83 -36.20 -31.83
C CYS A 15 -26.85 -35.02 -31.82
N ALA A 16 -27.41 -33.81 -31.92
CA ALA A 16 -26.63 -32.57 -31.75
C ALA A 16 -26.18 -32.44 -30.30
N ALA A 17 -24.93 -32.85 -30.02
CA ALA A 17 -24.29 -32.58 -28.74
C ALA A 17 -24.11 -31.05 -28.60
N ARG A 18 -25.00 -30.38 -27.86
CA ARG A 18 -24.77 -29.05 -27.38
C ARG A 18 -23.69 -29.11 -26.30
N THR A 19 -22.46 -28.80 -26.67
CA THR A 19 -21.41 -28.47 -25.73
C THR A 19 -21.79 -27.16 -25.04
N CYS A 20 -22.37 -27.29 -23.84
CA CYS A 20 -22.41 -26.13 -22.90
C CYS A 20 -20.97 -25.81 -22.54
N ALA A 21 -20.40 -24.83 -23.24
CA ALA A 21 -19.19 -24.17 -22.73
C ALA A 21 -19.58 -23.50 -21.42
N ALA A 22 -19.16 -24.10 -20.32
CA ALA A 22 -19.20 -23.40 -19.04
C ALA A 22 -18.44 -22.06 -19.20
N PRO A 23 -18.98 -20.93 -18.70
CA PRO A 23 -18.21 -19.70 -18.71
C PRO A 23 -16.90 -19.97 -17.98
N LEU A 24 -15.78 -19.63 -18.64
CA LEU A 24 -14.47 -19.60 -18.00
C LEU A 24 -14.64 -18.69 -16.78
N ALA A 25 -14.71 -19.28 -15.58
CA ALA A 25 -14.66 -18.49 -14.36
C ALA A 25 -13.40 -17.65 -14.45
N ALA A 26 -13.56 -16.34 -14.50
CA ALA A 26 -12.45 -15.42 -14.41
C ALA A 26 -11.64 -15.87 -13.19
N GLN A 27 -10.39 -16.26 -13.40
CA GLN A 27 -9.45 -16.60 -12.33
C GLN A 27 -9.09 -15.27 -11.65
N GLY A 28 -10.03 -14.74 -10.86
CA GLY A 28 -9.78 -13.64 -9.98
C GLY A 28 -8.91 -14.14 -8.85
N GLY A 29 -7.77 -13.47 -8.62
CA GLY A 29 -6.94 -13.70 -7.45
C GLY A 29 -7.73 -13.59 -6.14
N PRO A 30 -7.09 -13.77 -4.97
CA PRO A 30 -7.75 -13.67 -3.67
C PRO A 30 -8.54 -12.37 -3.54
N THR A 31 -9.80 -12.48 -3.09
CA THR A 31 -10.69 -11.33 -2.96
C THR A 31 -10.73 -10.82 -1.53
N ILE A 32 -10.89 -9.51 -1.39
CA ILE A 32 -11.01 -8.80 -0.13
C ILE A 32 -12.24 -7.89 -0.15
N LYS A 33 -12.74 -7.52 1.03
CA LYS A 33 -13.87 -6.61 1.21
C LYS A 33 -13.37 -5.20 1.52
N VAL A 34 -13.80 -4.24 0.74
CA VAL A 34 -13.56 -2.81 0.95
C VAL A 34 -14.80 -2.19 1.59
N VAL A 35 -14.67 -1.68 2.82
CA VAL A 35 -15.79 -1.16 3.62
C VAL A 35 -16.20 0.24 3.16
N ASN A 36 -15.23 1.09 2.85
CA ASN A 36 -15.42 2.42 2.29
C ASN A 36 -14.52 2.59 1.07
N GLU A 37 -14.87 3.50 0.15
CA GLU A 37 -14.02 3.81 -0.98
C GLU A 37 -12.60 4.15 -0.52
N LEU A 38 -11.61 3.56 -1.18
CA LEU A 38 -10.19 3.77 -0.93
C LEU A 38 -9.54 4.45 -2.13
N THR A 39 -8.69 5.45 -1.87
CA THR A 39 -7.99 6.16 -2.93
C THR A 39 -6.58 6.56 -2.51
N THR A 40 -5.68 6.68 -3.48
CA THR A 40 -4.37 7.30 -3.36
C THR A 40 -4.35 8.73 -3.89
N LYS A 41 -5.51 9.25 -4.31
CA LYS A 41 -5.65 10.65 -4.72
C LYS A 41 -5.16 11.55 -3.58
N ASP A 42 -4.43 12.59 -3.94
CA ASP A 42 -3.87 13.58 -3.00
C ASP A 42 -2.80 13.07 -2.02
N ALA A 43 -2.32 11.82 -2.17
CA ALA A 43 -1.27 11.25 -1.33
C ALA A 43 0.02 12.10 -1.25
N GLY A 44 0.20 13.08 -2.15
CA GLY A 44 1.32 14.02 -2.15
C GLY A 44 1.11 15.30 -1.34
N ALA A 45 -0.05 15.48 -0.70
CA ALA A 45 -0.37 16.70 0.06
C ALA A 45 -1.09 16.42 1.38
N GLN A 46 -1.74 15.29 1.49
CA GLN A 46 -2.52 14.91 2.67
C GLN A 46 -2.52 13.40 2.85
N GLU A 47 -3.07 12.97 3.96
CA GLU A 47 -3.32 11.57 4.25
C GLU A 47 -4.22 10.94 3.20
N SER A 48 -3.96 9.69 2.85
CA SER A 48 -4.68 8.94 1.83
C SER A 48 -4.99 7.54 2.34
N ASN A 49 -6.27 7.22 2.43
CA ASN A 49 -6.75 5.99 3.07
C ASN A 49 -6.27 4.69 2.40
N LEU A 50 -6.05 4.67 1.09
CA LEU A 50 -5.45 3.50 0.42
C LEU A 50 -3.95 3.41 0.71
N ALA A 51 -3.27 4.56 0.76
CA ALA A 51 -1.84 4.59 1.11
C ALA A 51 -1.60 4.20 2.57
N GLU A 52 -2.55 4.49 3.48
CA GLU A 52 -2.51 4.01 4.87
C GLU A 52 -2.56 2.48 4.95
N VAL A 53 -3.49 1.84 4.22
CA VAL A 53 -3.58 0.37 4.17
C VAL A 53 -2.26 -0.24 3.68
N ILE A 54 -1.63 0.37 2.67
CA ILE A 54 -0.35 -0.08 2.14
C ILE A 54 0.78 0.16 3.16
N ALA A 55 0.77 1.30 3.84
CA ALA A 55 1.75 1.59 4.89
C ALA A 55 1.63 0.64 6.09
N ASP A 56 0.39 0.25 6.45
CA ASP A 56 0.15 -0.77 7.48
C ASP A 56 0.71 -2.13 7.05
N ALA A 57 0.47 -2.51 5.80
CA ALA A 57 1.02 -3.75 5.25
C ALA A 57 2.54 -3.79 5.31
N VAL A 58 3.20 -2.70 4.95
CA VAL A 58 4.67 -2.58 5.00
C VAL A 58 5.17 -2.64 6.45
N ARG A 59 4.54 -1.88 7.37
CA ARG A 59 4.95 -1.87 8.78
C ARG A 59 4.77 -3.24 9.44
N ASP A 60 3.60 -3.84 9.27
CA ASP A 60 3.23 -5.10 9.92
C ASP A 60 4.11 -6.26 9.42
N THR A 61 4.24 -6.40 8.10
CA THR A 61 5.02 -7.51 7.51
C THR A 61 6.52 -7.38 7.73
N ALA A 62 7.03 -6.16 7.89
CA ALA A 62 8.43 -5.89 8.25
C ALA A 62 8.70 -5.97 9.75
N GLY A 63 7.66 -6.05 10.60
CA GLY A 63 7.79 -6.05 12.05
C GLY A 63 8.41 -4.77 12.61
N ALA A 64 8.14 -3.61 11.96
CA ALA A 64 8.73 -2.33 12.33
C ALA A 64 7.82 -1.52 13.26
N ASP A 65 8.40 -0.55 13.99
CA ASP A 65 7.65 0.39 14.81
C ASP A 65 6.85 1.36 13.94
N ILE A 66 7.45 1.79 12.82
CA ILE A 66 6.95 2.82 11.93
C ILE A 66 7.12 2.37 10.48
N ALA A 67 6.23 2.82 9.57
CA ALA A 67 6.50 2.77 8.14
C ALA A 67 6.41 4.17 7.51
N PHE A 68 7.29 4.43 6.53
CA PHE A 68 7.30 5.61 5.69
C PHE A 68 7.24 5.21 4.22
N LEU A 69 6.22 5.72 3.51
CA LEU A 69 6.14 5.60 2.06
C LEU A 69 6.00 7.00 1.45
N ALA A 70 6.92 7.37 0.59
CA ALA A 70 6.82 8.63 -0.12
C ALA A 70 5.66 8.60 -1.14
N ALA A 71 5.03 9.73 -1.39
CA ALA A 71 3.92 9.83 -2.34
C ALA A 71 4.29 9.34 -3.75
N SER A 72 5.58 9.41 -4.13
CA SER A 72 6.09 8.84 -5.39
C SER A 72 5.98 7.31 -5.47
N ALA A 73 5.76 6.61 -4.35
CA ALA A 73 5.56 5.17 -4.35
C ALA A 73 4.16 4.76 -4.84
N PHE A 74 3.28 5.72 -5.08
CA PHE A 74 1.88 5.45 -5.42
C PHE A 74 1.50 5.93 -6.81
N ASN A 75 0.77 5.09 -7.54
CA ASN A 75 -0.07 5.48 -8.66
C ASN A 75 -1.40 6.04 -8.12
N GLU A 76 -2.05 6.93 -8.87
CA GLU A 76 -3.38 7.40 -8.50
C GLU A 76 -4.42 6.32 -8.86
N VAL A 77 -4.99 5.70 -7.83
CA VAL A 77 -5.99 4.62 -7.92
C VAL A 77 -7.13 4.92 -6.97
N THR A 78 -8.35 4.57 -7.39
CA THR A 78 -9.55 4.58 -6.54
C THR A 78 -10.21 3.21 -6.62
N ILE A 79 -10.45 2.61 -5.46
CA ILE A 79 -11.10 1.31 -5.30
C ILE A 79 -12.46 1.56 -4.63
N PRO A 80 -13.58 1.27 -5.31
CA PRO A 80 -14.90 1.50 -4.74
C PRO A 80 -15.20 0.54 -3.58
N LYS A 81 -16.12 0.93 -2.71
CA LYS A 81 -16.70 0.03 -1.71
C LYS A 81 -17.24 -1.23 -2.36
N GLY A 82 -16.97 -2.38 -1.77
CA GLY A 82 -17.43 -3.68 -2.28
C GLY A 82 -16.37 -4.77 -2.20
N THR A 83 -16.45 -5.74 -3.09
CA THR A 83 -15.45 -6.81 -3.21
C THR A 83 -14.46 -6.43 -4.31
N THR A 84 -13.18 -6.55 -4.02
CA THR A 84 -12.09 -6.35 -4.97
C THR A 84 -11.06 -7.47 -4.85
N THR A 85 -10.05 -7.48 -5.72
CA THR A 85 -8.92 -8.41 -5.64
C THR A 85 -7.72 -7.74 -5.00
N ILE A 86 -6.80 -8.53 -4.45
CA ILE A 86 -5.51 -8.02 -3.94
C ILE A 86 -4.74 -7.32 -5.05
N ASP A 87 -4.79 -7.84 -6.28
CA ASP A 87 -4.11 -7.26 -7.44
C ASP A 87 -4.56 -5.81 -7.73
N GLU A 88 -5.85 -5.50 -7.50
CA GLU A 88 -6.33 -4.12 -7.66
C GLU A 88 -5.71 -3.18 -6.63
N VAL A 89 -5.46 -3.64 -5.40
CA VAL A 89 -4.72 -2.85 -4.39
C VAL A 89 -3.26 -2.70 -4.78
N VAL A 90 -2.63 -3.77 -5.27
CA VAL A 90 -1.23 -3.75 -5.73
C VAL A 90 -1.00 -2.78 -6.88
N LYS A 91 -2.00 -2.51 -7.72
CA LYS A 91 -1.91 -1.48 -8.78
C LYS A 91 -1.64 -0.06 -8.25
N ALA A 92 -1.97 0.19 -6.98
CA ALA A 92 -1.64 1.46 -6.34
C ALA A 92 -0.13 1.64 -6.10
N LEU A 93 0.68 0.58 -6.18
CA LEU A 93 2.13 0.65 -6.08
C LEU A 93 2.76 1.03 -7.43
N ALA A 94 3.49 2.14 -7.46
CA ALA A 94 4.23 2.57 -8.65
C ALA A 94 5.46 1.68 -8.91
N PHE A 95 6.10 1.20 -7.84
CA PHE A 95 7.34 0.40 -7.87
C PHE A 95 7.17 -0.85 -7.01
N LYS A 96 6.26 -1.71 -7.39
CA LYS A 96 5.85 -2.89 -6.62
C LYS A 96 6.97 -3.88 -6.30
N SER A 97 8.02 -3.92 -7.12
CA SER A 97 9.21 -4.77 -6.94
C SER A 97 10.29 -4.15 -6.05
N ASP A 98 10.11 -2.92 -5.54
CA ASP A 98 11.06 -2.33 -4.61
C ASP A 98 11.11 -3.16 -3.32
N ASN A 99 12.34 -3.48 -2.89
CA ASN A 99 12.56 -4.15 -1.61
C ASN A 99 12.25 -3.20 -0.45
N ILE A 100 11.73 -3.74 0.63
CA ILE A 100 11.59 -3.04 1.90
C ILE A 100 12.91 -3.11 2.66
N ARG A 101 13.29 -2.00 3.31
CA ARG A 101 14.42 -1.91 4.22
C ARG A 101 13.95 -1.40 5.57
N ILE A 102 14.61 -1.81 6.63
CA ILE A 102 14.47 -1.21 7.95
C ILE A 102 15.61 -0.23 8.16
N VAL A 103 15.26 0.99 8.57
CA VAL A 103 16.22 2.05 8.91
C VAL A 103 16.06 2.38 10.39
N ARG A 104 17.19 2.42 11.13
CA ARG A 104 17.23 2.71 12.55
C ARG A 104 17.35 4.22 12.76
N LEU A 105 16.24 4.88 13.05
CA LEU A 105 16.19 6.33 13.19
C LEU A 105 16.00 6.77 14.64
N LYS A 106 16.75 7.77 15.07
CA LYS A 106 16.44 8.49 16.32
C LYS A 106 15.10 9.23 16.16
N GLY A 107 14.39 9.43 17.25
CA GLY A 107 13.14 10.20 17.22
C GLY A 107 13.35 11.61 16.63
N SER A 108 14.49 12.24 16.89
CA SER A 108 14.85 13.52 16.24
C SER A 108 14.95 13.42 14.71
N GLN A 109 15.44 12.29 14.16
CA GLN A 109 15.49 12.06 12.71
C GLN A 109 14.08 11.77 12.16
N VAL A 110 13.24 11.03 12.90
CA VAL A 110 11.82 10.83 12.54
C VAL A 110 11.12 12.18 12.43
N ARG A 111 11.30 13.08 13.40
CA ARG A 111 10.77 14.44 13.35
C ARG A 111 11.28 15.24 12.16
N GLN A 112 12.58 15.19 11.87
CA GLN A 112 13.18 15.83 10.69
C GLN A 112 12.62 15.29 9.36
N ALA A 113 12.36 13.98 9.28
CA ALA A 113 11.74 13.38 8.12
C ALA A 113 10.32 13.93 7.88
N LEU A 114 9.54 14.06 8.95
CA LEU A 114 8.19 14.61 8.88
C LEU A 114 8.20 16.11 8.51
N GLU A 115 9.12 16.90 9.07
CA GLU A 115 9.32 18.30 8.66
C GLU A 115 9.66 18.39 7.16
N ARG A 116 10.53 17.49 6.67
CA ARG A 116 10.86 17.40 5.24
C ARG A 116 9.63 17.07 4.40
N ALA A 117 8.78 16.14 4.87
CA ALA A 117 7.57 15.73 4.17
C ALA A 117 6.60 16.90 3.94
N VAL A 118 6.46 17.79 4.94
CA VAL A 118 5.51 18.92 4.91
C VAL A 118 6.18 20.27 4.58
N GLU A 119 7.47 20.28 4.20
CA GLU A 119 8.26 21.50 3.99
C GLU A 119 7.58 22.51 3.06
N LEU A 120 6.95 22.05 2.00
CA LEU A 120 6.31 22.88 0.99
C LEU A 120 4.76 22.79 1.00
N TYR A 121 4.19 22.22 2.05
CA TYR A 121 2.74 22.20 2.19
C TYR A 121 2.15 23.62 2.03
N PRO A 122 1.03 23.84 1.31
CA PRO A 122 0.08 22.82 0.80
C PRO A 122 0.39 22.28 -0.60
N GLN A 123 1.56 22.54 -1.18
CA GLN A 123 1.92 22.04 -2.50
C GLN A 123 2.04 20.51 -2.48
N ARG A 124 1.44 19.85 -3.49
CA ARG A 124 1.63 18.41 -3.71
C ARG A 124 3.08 18.09 -4.02
N ARG A 125 3.65 17.11 -3.33
CA ARG A 125 5.05 16.71 -3.46
C ARG A 125 5.22 15.20 -3.44
N SER A 126 6.10 14.72 -4.31
CA SER A 126 6.52 13.32 -4.32
C SER A 126 7.20 12.88 -3.02
N ALA A 127 7.77 13.85 -2.27
CA ALA A 127 8.44 13.61 -0.99
C ALA A 127 7.49 13.59 0.22
N PHE A 128 6.19 13.91 0.06
CA PHE A 128 5.24 13.80 1.17
C PHE A 128 5.19 12.34 1.65
N LEU A 129 5.19 12.12 2.97
CA LEU A 129 5.18 10.78 3.55
C LEU A 129 3.78 10.36 3.96
N GLN A 130 3.37 9.20 3.49
CA GLN A 130 2.30 8.41 4.08
C GLN A 130 2.91 7.55 5.18
N VAL A 131 2.22 7.43 6.31
CA VAL A 131 2.81 6.89 7.52
C VAL A 131 1.98 5.77 8.13
N SER A 132 2.64 4.86 8.86
CA SER A 132 1.99 3.88 9.74
C SER A 132 2.74 3.78 11.06
N GLY A 133 2.01 3.44 12.14
CA GLY A 133 2.57 3.30 13.49
C GLY A 133 2.77 4.62 14.23
N ILE A 134 2.50 5.77 13.58
CA ILE A 134 2.60 7.09 14.20
C ILE A 134 1.38 7.97 13.89
N THR A 135 1.15 8.95 14.77
CA THR A 135 0.25 10.08 14.50
C THR A 135 1.03 11.38 14.60
N VAL A 136 0.72 12.30 13.69
CA VAL A 136 1.47 13.55 13.49
C VAL A 136 0.51 14.72 13.51
N THR A 137 0.81 15.74 14.31
CA THR A 137 0.10 17.02 14.27
C THR A 137 0.97 18.07 13.57
N VAL A 138 0.43 18.65 12.51
CA VAL A 138 1.12 19.62 11.67
C VAL A 138 0.46 20.99 11.85
N ASP A 139 1.24 22.04 12.13
CA ASP A 139 0.82 23.44 12.01
C ASP A 139 1.14 23.93 10.59
N ALA A 140 0.10 24.06 9.77
CA ALA A 140 0.24 24.50 8.40
C ALA A 140 0.73 25.95 8.25
N ASN A 141 0.54 26.78 9.28
CA ASN A 141 0.88 28.20 9.29
C ASN A 141 2.30 28.47 9.79
N ALA A 142 2.93 27.48 10.43
CA ALA A 142 4.30 27.61 10.90
C ALA A 142 5.31 27.63 9.74
N ASP A 143 6.48 28.24 10.01
CA ASP A 143 7.60 28.23 9.07
C ASP A 143 8.05 26.81 8.73
N PRO A 144 8.55 26.55 7.50
CA PRO A 144 9.19 25.29 7.18
C PRO A 144 10.27 24.89 8.20
N GLY A 145 10.27 23.66 8.64
CA GLY A 145 11.16 23.14 9.68
C GLY A 145 10.66 23.34 11.12
N LYS A 146 9.46 23.93 11.30
CA LYS A 146 8.80 24.13 12.61
C LYS A 146 7.32 23.71 12.57
N ARG A 147 6.92 22.94 11.56
CA ARG A 147 5.52 22.56 11.32
C ARG A 147 5.07 21.37 12.15
N ILE A 148 5.98 20.52 12.58
CA ILE A 148 5.64 19.32 13.35
C ILE A 148 5.47 19.68 14.82
N VAL A 149 4.22 19.78 15.24
CA VAL A 149 3.83 20.18 16.61
C VAL A 149 3.92 19.01 17.59
N ALA A 150 3.42 17.85 17.18
CA ALA A 150 3.41 16.66 18.00
C ALA A 150 3.55 15.41 17.13
N VAL A 151 4.24 14.41 17.66
CA VAL A 151 4.32 13.08 17.05
C VAL A 151 4.17 12.06 18.16
N LYS A 152 3.32 11.03 17.92
CA LYS A 152 3.18 9.88 18.79
C LYS A 152 3.55 8.61 18.04
N VAL A 153 4.22 7.67 18.72
CA VAL A 153 4.46 6.31 18.25
C VAL A 153 3.53 5.41 19.05
N GLY A 154 2.52 4.85 18.39
CA GLY A 154 1.42 4.22 19.09
C GLY A 154 0.73 5.19 20.05
N LYS A 155 0.75 4.90 21.36
CA LYS A 155 0.13 5.74 22.40
C LYS A 155 1.10 6.72 23.09
N ASN A 156 2.40 6.60 22.81
CA ASN A 156 3.45 7.36 23.51
C ASN A 156 3.96 8.51 22.65
N ASP A 157 4.33 9.61 23.30
CA ASP A 157 4.99 10.72 22.60
C ASP A 157 6.35 10.26 22.05
N LEU A 158 6.70 10.75 20.85
CA LEU A 158 7.99 10.47 20.21
C LEU A 158 9.12 11.04 21.09
N ALA A 159 9.99 10.15 21.56
CA ALA A 159 11.18 10.53 22.32
C ALA A 159 12.37 10.74 21.37
N ASP A 160 12.88 11.96 21.28
CA ASP A 160 13.93 12.36 20.32
C ASP A 160 15.22 11.52 20.43
N GLY A 161 15.55 11.02 21.62
CA GLY A 161 16.73 10.20 21.87
C GLY A 161 16.56 8.70 21.62
N ASN A 162 15.32 8.21 21.53
CA ASN A 162 15.04 6.81 21.29
C ASN A 162 15.29 6.42 19.83
N ILE A 163 15.66 5.18 19.60
CA ILE A 163 15.81 4.61 18.26
C ILE A 163 14.53 3.84 17.92
N TYR A 164 14.00 4.09 16.74
CA TYR A 164 12.83 3.43 16.17
C TYR A 164 13.22 2.68 14.90
N SER A 165 12.66 1.50 14.72
CA SER A 165 12.73 0.75 13.46
C SER A 165 11.70 1.33 12.47
N VAL A 166 12.19 1.79 11.30
CA VAL A 166 11.33 2.40 10.28
C VAL A 166 11.42 1.60 8.99
N ALA A 167 10.32 0.97 8.60
CA ALA A 167 10.22 0.25 7.34
C ALA A 167 9.92 1.22 6.19
N MET A 168 10.65 1.09 5.08
CA MET A 168 10.45 1.93 3.90
C MET A 168 10.99 1.25 2.63
N PRO A 169 10.55 1.68 1.41
CA PRO A 169 11.13 1.20 0.16
C PRO A 169 12.62 1.52 0.07
N ALA A 170 13.40 0.62 -0.54
CA ALA A 170 14.84 0.74 -0.64
C ALA A 170 15.34 2.07 -1.24
N PRO A 171 14.73 2.64 -2.31
CA PRO A 171 15.14 3.96 -2.80
C PRO A 171 15.01 5.07 -1.76
N LEU A 172 13.95 5.02 -0.93
CA LEU A 172 13.76 5.98 0.16
C LEU A 172 14.79 5.76 1.28
N ALA A 173 15.05 4.51 1.65
CA ALA A 173 16.08 4.15 2.63
C ALA A 173 17.48 4.59 2.18
N ASP A 174 17.74 4.58 0.87
CA ASP A 174 18.98 5.08 0.26
C ASP A 174 19.04 6.62 0.20
N GLY A 175 18.01 7.32 0.68
CA GLY A 175 17.97 8.79 0.79
C GLY A 175 17.37 9.50 -0.41
N ALA A 176 16.61 8.84 -1.27
CA ALA A 176 15.88 9.48 -2.37
C ALA A 176 15.05 10.69 -1.88
N LEU A 177 14.62 11.55 -2.81
CA LEU A 177 13.80 12.73 -2.52
C LEU A 177 14.42 13.68 -1.47
N THR A 178 15.76 13.70 -1.41
CA THR A 178 16.59 14.47 -0.47
C THR A 178 16.52 14.03 0.99
N TYR A 179 15.98 12.86 1.29
CA TYR A 179 16.02 12.28 2.64
C TYR A 179 17.43 11.89 3.09
N TYR A 180 18.43 11.82 2.18
CA TYR A 180 19.85 11.68 2.54
C TYR A 180 20.34 12.81 3.50
N LYS A 181 19.58 13.88 3.66
CA LYS A 181 19.85 14.94 4.66
C LYS A 181 19.40 14.55 6.06
N VAL A 182 18.57 13.53 6.20
CA VAL A 182 17.99 13.09 7.47
C VAL A 182 18.63 11.78 7.93
N TRP A 183 18.84 10.84 7.01
CA TRP A 183 19.49 9.55 7.27
C TRP A 183 20.48 9.19 6.17
N SER A 184 21.28 8.20 6.44
CA SER A 184 22.30 7.66 5.54
C SER A 184 22.17 6.15 5.38
N LYS A 185 22.91 5.57 4.44
CA LYS A 185 22.98 4.11 4.29
C LYS A 185 23.56 3.38 5.51
N ALA A 186 24.25 4.11 6.40
CA ALA A 186 24.75 3.53 7.64
C ALA A 186 23.65 3.27 8.67
N ASP A 187 22.50 3.94 8.53
CA ASP A 187 21.35 3.77 9.41
C ASP A 187 20.48 2.56 8.99
N ILE A 188 20.76 1.94 7.84
CA ILE A 188 20.05 0.74 7.37
C ILE A 188 20.43 -0.45 8.24
N ASP A 189 19.41 -1.07 8.84
CA ASP A 189 19.57 -2.30 9.63
C ASP A 189 19.67 -3.51 8.69
N ARG A 190 20.89 -3.99 8.49
CA ARG A 190 21.17 -5.12 7.60
C ARG A 190 20.92 -6.47 8.24
N ASP A 191 20.92 -6.52 9.56
CA ASP A 191 20.72 -7.75 10.33
C ASP A 191 19.24 -8.15 10.40
N HIS A 192 18.33 -7.16 10.22
CA HIS A 192 16.89 -7.34 10.24
C HIS A 192 16.25 -6.95 8.90
N ASP A 193 16.86 -7.35 7.78
CA ASP A 193 16.29 -7.14 6.43
C ASP A 193 15.03 -8.01 6.29
N PRO A 194 13.85 -7.42 6.00
CA PRO A 194 12.63 -8.20 5.84
C PRO A 194 12.68 -9.16 4.65
N ASN A 195 13.56 -8.90 3.69
CA ASN A 195 13.70 -9.64 2.43
C ASN A 195 12.36 -9.81 1.69
N LEU A 196 11.61 -8.72 1.62
CA LEU A 196 10.30 -8.63 0.99
C LEU A 196 10.26 -7.45 0.03
N THR A 197 9.54 -7.62 -1.07
CA THR A 197 9.13 -6.52 -1.93
C THR A 197 7.85 -5.86 -1.41
N LEU A 198 7.53 -4.66 -1.91
CA LEU A 198 6.26 -3.98 -1.59
C LEU A 198 5.04 -4.83 -1.99
N GLU A 199 5.09 -5.48 -3.17
CA GLU A 199 4.02 -6.37 -3.65
C GLU A 199 3.80 -7.56 -2.70
N GLU A 200 4.89 -8.21 -2.28
CA GLU A 200 4.82 -9.35 -1.36
C GLU A 200 4.29 -8.95 0.01
N ALA A 201 4.70 -7.80 0.53
CA ALA A 201 4.21 -7.28 1.80
C ALA A 201 2.70 -7.00 1.76
N VAL A 202 2.24 -6.29 0.74
CA VAL A 202 0.81 -5.98 0.55
C VAL A 202 0.00 -7.27 0.36
N THR A 203 0.48 -8.18 -0.48
CA THR A 203 -0.20 -9.46 -0.73
C THR A 203 -0.30 -10.30 0.55
N ARG A 204 0.79 -10.42 1.31
CA ARG A 204 0.82 -11.16 2.58
C ARG A 204 -0.14 -10.56 3.60
N TYR A 205 -0.10 -9.25 3.77
CA TYR A 205 -0.98 -8.53 4.70
C TYR A 205 -2.46 -8.72 4.34
N LEU A 206 -2.83 -8.51 3.07
CA LEU A 206 -4.21 -8.61 2.62
C LEU A 206 -4.75 -10.05 2.57
N THR A 207 -3.88 -11.05 2.51
CA THR A 207 -4.28 -12.46 2.64
C THR A 207 -4.77 -12.77 4.06
N SER A 208 -4.21 -12.12 5.09
CA SER A 208 -4.63 -12.26 6.49
C SER A 208 -5.68 -11.21 6.90
N HIS A 209 -5.74 -10.07 6.22
CA HIS A 209 -6.68 -8.98 6.49
C HIS A 209 -7.68 -8.83 5.33
N THR A 210 -8.66 -9.74 5.27
CA THR A 210 -9.62 -9.81 4.16
C THR A 210 -10.69 -8.71 4.15
N THR A 211 -10.68 -7.81 5.14
CA THR A 211 -11.54 -6.62 5.22
C THR A 211 -10.67 -5.40 5.47
N ILE A 212 -10.79 -4.39 4.61
CA ILE A 212 -10.02 -3.15 4.67
C ILE A 212 -10.89 -1.92 4.47
N GLY A 213 -10.34 -0.74 4.75
CA GLY A 213 -11.04 0.54 4.54
C GLY A 213 -12.11 0.79 5.58
N GLU A 214 -11.95 0.30 6.80
CA GLU A 214 -12.64 0.83 7.97
C GLU A 214 -12.24 2.31 8.14
N LYS A 215 -12.95 3.05 9.00
CA LYS A 215 -12.63 4.47 9.17
C LYS A 215 -11.15 4.63 9.50
N GLY A 216 -10.42 5.38 8.65
CA GLY A 216 -8.99 5.66 8.84
C GLY A 216 -8.75 6.33 10.20
N GLU A 217 -7.58 6.08 10.76
CA GLU A 217 -7.07 6.89 11.85
C GLU A 217 -6.59 8.20 11.25
N ASP A 218 -6.94 9.35 11.84
CA ASP A 218 -6.39 10.65 11.44
C ASP A 218 -4.90 10.69 11.83
N ARG A 219 -4.03 10.13 10.99
CA ARG A 219 -2.59 9.97 11.27
C ARG A 219 -1.80 11.25 11.04
N ILE A 220 -2.26 12.07 10.09
CA ILE A 220 -1.64 13.35 9.76
C ILE A 220 -2.68 14.46 9.88
N VAL A 221 -2.72 15.11 11.03
CA VAL A 221 -3.70 16.13 11.37
C VAL A 221 -3.10 17.53 11.16
N PHE A 222 -3.68 18.29 10.24
CA PHE A 222 -3.32 19.70 10.03
C PHE A 222 -4.15 20.60 10.94
N LYS A 223 -3.48 21.34 11.82
CA LYS A 223 -4.11 22.43 12.58
C LYS A 223 -4.39 23.61 11.64
N LYS A 224 -5.58 24.15 11.79
CA LYS A 224 -6.01 25.37 11.09
C LYS A 224 -5.56 26.62 11.84
#